data_2a474c0141df45ad45f07fca67586cce
#
_entry.id   2a474c0141df45ad45f07fca67586cce
#
_cell.length_a   1.000
_cell.length_b   1.000
_cell.length_c   1.000
_cell.angle_alpha   90.00
_cell.angle_beta   90.00
_cell.angle_gamma   90.00
#
_symmetry.space_group_name_H-M   'P 1'
#
loop_
_entity.id
_entity.type
_entity.pdbx_description
1 polymer ?
#
loop_
_entity_poly.entity_id
_entity_poly.type
_entity_poly.pdbx_seq_one_letter_code
_entity_poly.pdbx_strand_id
1 'polypeptide(L)'
;MIPNMNYQNLKESYLFYNIAQKTKAYLEAHPGAHLYRMGIGDVSLPLCDAVIQKLHEAVEDQAHKTTFHGYMPECGDTELRTTIAAYYQKRGVKLSHEEVFVSSGASDELGDILDLFGKEKTVLIMEPAYPAYVDANVIAGNTIIHIPAGEENGFVPVPDPDIAADVIYICSPNNPTGAVFDREALQAWVDYANKMNAIILFDAAYEAFIEEDDIPHSIFEIPEARTCAIEICSLSKTAGFTGTRCGYTVIPKELFRGGMSLNQMWVRNRTTKTNGVSYLIQKGASAVFTEEGQRQIREGIQIYKKNGKIGRASCRERV
;
A
#
# COMPACT_ATOMS: atom_id res chain seq x y z
N MET A 1 5.06 -2.75 35.43
CA MET A 1 4.50 -2.53 34.08
C MET A 1 4.68 -3.83 33.28
N ILE A 2 3.64 -4.36 32.65
CA ILE A 2 3.73 -5.52 31.74
C ILE A 2 3.76 -4.97 30.31
N PRO A 3 4.78 -5.30 29.51
CA PRO A 3 4.84 -4.86 28.11
C PRO A 3 3.79 -5.56 27.26
N ASN A 4 3.66 -5.18 25.98
CA ASN A 4 2.79 -5.91 25.05
C ASN A 4 3.35 -7.33 24.81
N MET A 5 2.72 -8.31 25.43
CA MET A 5 3.16 -9.72 25.39
C MET A 5 2.96 -10.37 24.02
N ASN A 6 2.18 -9.77 23.12
CA ASN A 6 1.98 -10.30 21.77
C ASN A 6 3.28 -10.36 20.95
N TYR A 7 4.28 -9.53 21.29
CA TYR A 7 5.60 -9.61 20.65
C TYR A 7 6.28 -10.98 20.80
N GLN A 8 5.91 -11.76 21.81
CA GLN A 8 6.42 -13.13 21.99
C GLN A 8 5.87 -14.12 20.94
N ASN A 9 4.75 -13.76 20.30
CA ASN A 9 4.11 -14.57 19.27
C ASN A 9 4.67 -14.28 17.86
N LEU A 10 5.50 -13.25 17.72
CA LEU A 10 6.20 -13.00 16.46
C LEU A 10 7.23 -14.12 16.20
N LYS A 11 7.42 -14.47 14.93
CA LYS A 11 8.58 -15.32 14.55
C LYS A 11 9.87 -14.61 15.00
N GLU A 12 10.89 -15.38 15.39
CA GLU A 12 12.14 -14.89 16.04
C GLU A 12 12.79 -13.68 15.38
N SER A 13 12.56 -13.45 14.09
CA SER A 13 12.90 -12.18 13.44
C SER A 13 12.12 -11.97 12.14
N TYR A 14 11.91 -10.69 11.80
CA TYR A 14 11.34 -10.28 10.53
C TYR A 14 12.17 -10.81 9.35
N LEU A 15 11.50 -11.40 8.36
CA LEU A 15 12.14 -12.11 7.24
C LEU A 15 13.31 -11.34 6.60
N PHE A 16 13.11 -10.05 6.31
CA PHE A 16 14.12 -9.23 5.66
C PHE A 16 15.33 -8.93 6.55
N TYR A 17 15.13 -8.83 7.87
CA TYR A 17 16.23 -8.70 8.82
C TYR A 17 17.10 -9.95 8.83
N ASN A 18 16.50 -11.14 8.85
CA ASN A 18 17.23 -12.41 8.78
C ASN A 18 18.05 -12.55 7.49
N ILE A 19 17.45 -12.17 6.34
CA ILE A 19 18.15 -12.18 5.06
C ILE A 19 19.35 -11.23 5.09
N ALA A 20 19.19 -10.03 5.66
CA ALA A 20 20.28 -9.07 5.79
C ALA A 20 21.43 -9.60 6.67
N GLN A 21 21.12 -10.23 7.80
CA GLN A 21 22.13 -10.83 8.69
C GLN A 21 22.87 -11.98 8.02
N LYS A 22 22.14 -12.92 7.35
CA LYS A 22 22.74 -14.02 6.60
C LYS A 22 23.63 -13.52 5.46
N THR A 23 23.19 -12.49 4.75
CA THR A 23 23.95 -11.84 3.69
C THR A 23 25.26 -11.25 4.21
N LYS A 24 25.19 -10.53 5.32
CA LYS A 24 26.38 -9.95 5.96
C LYS A 24 27.39 -11.02 6.36
N ALA A 25 26.94 -12.06 7.08
CA ALA A 25 27.78 -13.17 7.50
C ALA A 25 28.41 -13.91 6.30
N TYR A 26 27.66 -14.09 5.21
CA TYR A 26 28.18 -14.72 3.99
C TYR A 26 29.30 -13.89 3.34
N LEU A 27 29.13 -12.57 3.24
CA LEU A 27 30.13 -11.68 2.65
C LEU A 27 31.40 -11.57 3.52
N GLU A 28 31.24 -11.62 4.85
CA GLU A 28 32.36 -11.67 5.78
C GLU A 28 33.16 -12.97 5.64
N ALA A 29 32.49 -14.09 5.44
CA ALA A 29 33.12 -15.39 5.23
C ALA A 29 33.71 -15.57 3.83
N HIS A 30 33.25 -14.81 2.84
CA HIS A 30 33.66 -14.91 1.43
C HIS A 30 34.04 -13.53 0.86
N PRO A 31 35.17 -12.93 1.30
CA PRO A 31 35.64 -11.66 0.79
C PRO A 31 35.87 -11.72 -0.73
N GLY A 32 35.18 -10.92 -1.49
CA GLY A 32 35.27 -10.90 -2.96
C GLY A 32 34.10 -11.65 -3.66
N ALA A 33 33.18 -12.26 -2.92
CA ALA A 33 31.98 -12.81 -3.52
C ALA A 33 31.11 -11.70 -4.14
N HIS A 34 30.68 -11.91 -5.38
CA HIS A 34 29.71 -11.03 -6.02
C HIS A 34 28.30 -11.51 -5.68
N LEU A 35 27.53 -10.67 -5.00
CA LEU A 35 26.18 -10.99 -4.52
C LEU A 35 25.13 -10.31 -5.39
N TYR A 36 24.25 -11.10 -6.00
CA TYR A 36 23.03 -10.61 -6.65
C TYR A 36 21.89 -10.60 -5.64
N ARG A 37 21.44 -9.40 -5.25
CA ARG A 37 20.35 -9.23 -4.28
C ARG A 37 19.00 -9.30 -4.98
N MET A 38 18.27 -10.39 -4.79
CA MET A 38 16.95 -10.64 -5.38
C MET A 38 15.85 -10.85 -4.34
N GLY A 39 16.13 -10.56 -3.06
CA GLY A 39 15.23 -10.84 -1.95
C GLY A 39 14.31 -9.68 -1.57
N ILE A 40 14.63 -8.45 -1.97
CA ILE A 40 13.82 -7.25 -1.69
C ILE A 40 13.51 -6.57 -3.01
N GLY A 41 12.22 -6.40 -3.30
CA GLY A 41 11.76 -5.64 -4.44
C GLY A 41 11.92 -4.14 -4.20
N ASP A 42 13.13 -3.62 -4.37
CA ASP A 42 13.35 -2.18 -4.39
C ASP A 42 13.39 -1.66 -5.82
N VAL A 43 13.05 -0.38 -6.01
CA VAL A 43 13.17 0.29 -7.29
C VAL A 43 14.64 0.58 -7.58
N SER A 44 15.04 0.43 -8.85
CA SER A 44 16.43 0.66 -9.30
C SER A 44 16.57 1.93 -10.15
N LEU A 45 15.48 2.56 -10.54
CA LEU A 45 15.48 3.82 -11.27
C LEU A 45 15.40 4.99 -10.29
N PRO A 46 16.02 6.14 -10.60
CA PRO A 46 15.86 7.36 -9.82
C PRO A 46 14.42 7.89 -9.91
N LEU A 47 14.10 8.84 -9.04
CA LEU A 47 12.88 9.65 -9.18
C LEU A 47 12.88 10.34 -10.55
N CYS A 48 11.71 10.43 -11.17
CA CYS A 48 11.59 11.08 -12.48
C CYS A 48 11.81 12.59 -12.39
N ASP A 49 12.20 13.21 -13.51
CA ASP A 49 12.59 14.62 -13.56
C ASP A 49 11.49 15.56 -13.06
N ALA A 50 10.23 15.27 -13.36
CA ALA A 50 9.11 16.08 -12.90
C ALA A 50 9.02 16.11 -11.35
N VAL A 51 9.27 14.98 -10.68
CA VAL A 51 9.32 14.90 -9.21
C VAL A 51 10.53 15.65 -8.67
N ILE A 52 11.72 15.45 -9.25
CA ILE A 52 12.95 16.14 -8.83
C ILE A 52 12.80 17.65 -8.95
N GLN A 53 12.22 18.15 -10.06
CA GLN A 53 11.96 19.57 -10.23
C GLN A 53 11.06 20.13 -9.11
N LYS A 54 9.97 19.44 -8.77
CA LYS A 54 9.06 19.86 -7.70
C LYS A 54 9.72 19.81 -6.32
N LEU A 55 10.61 18.86 -6.08
CA LEU A 55 11.40 18.83 -4.85
C LEU A 55 12.35 20.04 -4.75
N HIS A 56 13.02 20.43 -5.85
CA HIS A 56 13.86 21.62 -5.87
C HIS A 56 13.05 22.90 -5.63
N GLU A 57 11.89 23.06 -6.27
CA GLU A 57 10.99 24.19 -6.03
C GLU A 57 10.58 24.26 -4.54
N ALA A 58 10.24 23.11 -3.95
CA ALA A 58 9.85 23.06 -2.54
C ALA A 58 11.00 23.37 -1.57
N VAL A 59 12.24 23.02 -1.90
CA VAL A 59 13.41 23.43 -1.11
C VAL A 59 13.63 24.92 -1.19
N GLU A 60 13.48 25.53 -2.37
CA GLU A 60 13.58 26.99 -2.55
C GLU A 60 12.48 27.73 -1.80
N ASP A 61 11.23 27.23 -1.81
CA ASP A 61 10.15 27.79 -1.01
C ASP A 61 10.50 27.90 0.48
N GLN A 62 11.22 26.94 1.03
CA GLN A 62 11.63 26.94 2.44
C GLN A 62 12.74 27.95 2.75
N ALA A 63 13.45 28.46 1.74
CA ALA A 63 14.51 29.43 1.91
C ALA A 63 13.96 30.86 2.16
N HIS A 64 12.71 31.13 1.83
CA HIS A 64 12.16 32.48 1.86
C HIS A 64 11.00 32.63 2.84
N LYS A 65 11.01 33.70 3.63
CA LYS A 65 9.98 33.98 4.65
C LYS A 65 8.54 34.01 4.11
N THR A 66 8.37 34.40 2.85
CA THR A 66 7.05 34.55 2.21
C THR A 66 6.47 33.24 1.68
N THR A 67 7.33 32.24 1.45
CA THR A 67 6.95 30.91 0.89
C THR A 67 7.26 29.78 1.87
N PHE A 68 7.83 30.09 3.04
CA PHE A 68 8.11 29.10 4.05
C PHE A 68 6.84 28.41 4.55
N HIS A 69 6.86 27.09 4.62
CA HIS A 69 5.83 26.26 5.19
C HIS A 69 6.28 25.65 6.53
N GLY A 70 5.46 25.80 7.56
CA GLY A 70 5.60 25.11 8.85
C GLY A 70 4.99 23.71 8.81
N TYR A 71 4.32 23.32 9.90
CA TYR A 71 3.58 22.06 9.94
C TYR A 71 2.53 21.99 8.85
N MET A 72 2.54 20.89 8.09
CA MET A 72 1.50 20.61 7.11
C MET A 72 0.22 20.10 7.80
N PRO A 73 -0.95 20.21 7.14
CA PRO A 73 -2.15 19.57 7.66
C PRO A 73 -1.92 18.07 7.88
N GLU A 74 -2.41 17.55 8.99
CA GLU A 74 -2.18 16.18 9.44
C GLU A 74 -2.73 15.13 8.46
N CYS A 75 -3.81 15.47 7.74
CA CYS A 75 -4.39 14.63 6.69
C CYS A 75 -3.71 14.79 5.33
N GLY A 76 -2.75 15.70 5.21
CA GLY A 76 -2.06 16.05 3.97
C GLY A 76 -2.53 17.34 3.31
N ASP A 77 -1.71 17.84 2.39
CA ASP A 77 -1.97 19.05 1.62
C ASP A 77 -3.27 18.92 0.80
N THR A 78 -4.14 19.93 0.89
CA THR A 78 -5.45 19.91 0.23
C THR A 78 -5.33 19.89 -1.30
N GLU A 79 -4.34 20.55 -1.87
CA GLU A 79 -4.10 20.55 -3.32
C GLU A 79 -3.70 19.15 -3.80
N LEU A 80 -2.76 18.48 -3.09
CA LEU A 80 -2.36 17.10 -3.40
C LEU A 80 -3.54 16.13 -3.27
N ARG A 81 -4.30 16.21 -2.19
CA ARG A 81 -5.48 15.37 -1.94
C ARG A 81 -6.55 15.56 -3.02
N THR A 82 -6.76 16.79 -3.47
CA THR A 82 -7.68 17.11 -4.57
C THR A 82 -7.18 16.53 -5.89
N THR A 83 -5.88 16.61 -6.16
CA THR A 83 -5.25 16.04 -7.35
C THR A 83 -5.35 14.52 -7.37
N ILE A 84 -5.16 13.86 -6.22
CA ILE A 84 -5.35 12.42 -6.09
C ILE A 84 -6.83 12.06 -6.37
N ALA A 85 -7.78 12.78 -5.78
CA ALA A 85 -9.20 12.53 -6.05
C ALA A 85 -9.55 12.67 -7.54
N ALA A 86 -8.97 13.66 -8.24
CA ALA A 86 -9.12 13.83 -9.68
C ALA A 86 -8.46 12.70 -10.49
N TYR A 87 -7.39 12.09 -10.00
CA TYR A 87 -6.78 10.92 -10.62
C TYR A 87 -7.74 9.71 -10.65
N TYR A 88 -8.45 9.46 -9.56
CA TYR A 88 -9.49 8.42 -9.49
C TYR A 88 -10.66 8.67 -10.43
N GLN A 89 -11.02 9.95 -10.63
CA GLN A 89 -12.11 10.31 -11.55
C GLN A 89 -11.87 9.85 -12.99
N LYS A 90 -10.60 9.71 -13.42
CA LYS A 90 -10.25 9.18 -14.75
C LYS A 90 -10.70 7.73 -14.96
N ARG A 91 -10.90 6.98 -13.86
CA ARG A 91 -11.42 5.60 -13.84
C ARG A 91 -12.88 5.51 -13.41
N GLY A 92 -13.59 6.66 -13.39
CA GLY A 92 -15.00 6.70 -13.02
C GLY A 92 -15.27 6.67 -11.51
N VAL A 93 -14.22 6.62 -10.67
CA VAL A 93 -14.35 6.64 -9.22
C VAL A 93 -14.45 8.07 -8.71
N LYS A 94 -15.55 8.38 -8.02
CA LYS A 94 -15.81 9.72 -7.46
C LYS A 94 -15.33 9.77 -6.01
N LEU A 95 -14.31 10.57 -5.75
CA LEU A 95 -13.80 10.84 -4.41
C LEU A 95 -13.82 12.35 -4.14
N SER A 96 -14.04 12.71 -2.88
CA SER A 96 -13.70 14.05 -2.39
C SER A 96 -12.29 14.03 -1.79
N HIS A 97 -11.61 15.19 -1.77
CA HIS A 97 -10.30 15.28 -1.11
C HIS A 97 -10.34 14.92 0.37
N GLU A 98 -11.49 15.03 1.03
CA GLU A 98 -11.67 14.69 2.44
C GLU A 98 -11.68 13.17 2.71
N GLU A 99 -11.72 12.36 1.66
CA GLU A 99 -11.61 10.90 1.73
C GLU A 99 -10.19 10.40 1.48
N VAL A 100 -9.27 11.29 1.10
CA VAL A 100 -7.87 11.00 0.80
C VAL A 100 -6.99 11.50 1.93
N PHE A 101 -6.09 10.66 2.44
CA PHE A 101 -5.18 10.95 3.56
C PHE A 101 -3.75 10.66 3.14
N VAL A 102 -2.89 11.68 3.10
CA VAL A 102 -1.49 11.52 2.71
C VAL A 102 -0.67 10.93 3.88
N SER A 103 0.22 10.01 3.58
CA SER A 103 1.01 9.27 4.56
C SER A 103 2.49 9.13 4.17
N SER A 104 3.29 8.63 5.11
CA SER A 104 4.71 8.31 4.89
C SER A 104 4.92 7.00 4.12
N GLY A 105 3.85 6.39 3.62
CA GLY A 105 3.87 5.17 2.82
C GLY A 105 2.97 4.06 3.37
N ALA A 106 2.62 3.11 2.51
CA ALA A 106 1.66 2.05 2.83
C ALA A 106 2.04 1.20 4.06
N SER A 107 3.33 0.95 4.29
CA SER A 107 3.77 0.16 5.45
C SER A 107 3.40 0.79 6.79
N ASP A 108 3.51 2.13 6.90
CA ASP A 108 3.16 2.85 8.12
C ASP A 108 1.63 2.81 8.30
N GLU A 109 0.88 3.04 7.21
CA GLU A 109 -0.58 3.00 7.23
C GLU A 109 -1.14 1.63 7.60
N LEU A 110 -0.54 0.54 7.10
CA LEU A 110 -0.94 -0.84 7.43
C LEU A 110 -0.83 -1.16 8.92
N GLY A 111 0.10 -0.51 9.62
CA GLY A 111 0.20 -0.61 11.08
C GLY A 111 -0.81 0.29 11.79
N ASP A 112 -0.88 1.55 11.39
CA ASP A 112 -1.69 2.57 12.05
C ASP A 112 -3.20 2.37 11.86
N ILE A 113 -3.63 1.81 10.72
CA ILE A 113 -5.05 1.60 10.41
C ILE A 113 -5.73 0.64 11.40
N LEU A 114 -4.95 -0.24 12.03
CA LEU A 114 -5.47 -1.17 13.03
C LEU A 114 -6.01 -0.48 14.29
N ASP A 115 -5.61 0.76 14.54
CA ASP A 115 -6.19 1.57 15.63
C ASP A 115 -7.68 1.88 15.44
N LEU A 116 -8.19 1.83 14.22
CA LEU A 116 -9.62 2.01 13.95
C LEU A 116 -10.46 0.84 14.42
N PHE A 117 -9.84 -0.32 14.62
CA PHE A 117 -10.51 -1.55 14.99
C PHE A 117 -10.26 -1.85 16.47
N GLY A 118 -11.26 -2.37 17.15
CA GLY A 118 -11.08 -2.86 18.53
C GLY A 118 -10.09 -4.02 18.59
N LYS A 119 -9.76 -4.48 19.78
CA LYS A 119 -8.90 -5.65 20.01
C LYS A 119 -9.59 -6.96 19.64
N GLU A 120 -8.79 -8.03 19.50
CA GLU A 120 -9.27 -9.41 19.32
C GLU A 120 -10.13 -9.59 18.06
N LYS A 121 -9.70 -8.96 16.96
CA LYS A 121 -10.37 -9.09 15.67
C LYS A 121 -9.97 -10.39 14.98
N THR A 122 -10.91 -10.95 14.23
CA THR A 122 -10.62 -12.04 13.27
C THR A 122 -10.23 -11.43 11.93
N VAL A 123 -9.04 -11.77 11.45
CA VAL A 123 -8.43 -11.18 10.26
C VAL A 123 -8.15 -12.26 9.23
N LEU A 124 -8.65 -12.10 8.01
CA LEU A 124 -8.32 -12.97 6.89
C LEU A 124 -7.10 -12.42 6.13
N ILE A 125 -6.10 -13.27 5.95
CA ILE A 125 -4.90 -12.96 5.16
C ILE A 125 -4.71 -14.07 4.13
N MET A 126 -4.69 -13.69 2.85
CA MET A 126 -4.43 -14.62 1.75
C MET A 126 -2.93 -14.92 1.67
N GLU A 127 -2.53 -16.20 1.67
CA GLU A 127 -1.13 -16.60 1.62
C GLU A 127 -0.77 -17.26 0.30
N PRO A 128 0.39 -16.88 -0.28
CA PRO A 128 1.47 -16.05 0.27
C PRO A 128 1.15 -14.55 0.27
N ALA A 129 1.59 -13.85 1.33
CA ALA A 129 1.28 -12.45 1.60
C ALA A 129 2.52 -11.62 1.93
N TYR A 130 2.37 -10.31 1.91
CA TYR A 130 3.37 -9.39 2.46
C TYR A 130 3.46 -9.59 3.97
N PRO A 131 4.66 -9.89 4.52
CA PRO A 131 4.80 -10.29 5.93
C PRO A 131 4.28 -9.27 6.95
N ALA A 132 4.28 -7.98 6.60
CA ALA A 132 3.81 -6.94 7.52
C ALA A 132 2.33 -7.09 7.91
N TYR A 133 1.49 -7.70 7.08
CA TYR A 133 0.09 -7.94 7.45
C TYR A 133 0.00 -8.89 8.65
N VAL A 134 0.81 -9.95 8.66
CA VAL A 134 0.84 -10.92 9.75
C VAL A 134 1.40 -10.27 11.01
N ASP A 135 2.59 -9.67 10.91
CA ASP A 135 3.28 -9.13 12.09
C ASP A 135 2.50 -8.00 12.75
N ALA A 136 1.90 -7.08 11.99
CA ALA A 136 1.08 -6.01 12.53
C ALA A 136 -0.14 -6.56 13.30
N ASN A 137 -0.81 -7.58 12.77
CA ASN A 137 -1.96 -8.19 13.43
C ASN A 137 -1.58 -9.02 14.65
N VAL A 138 -0.44 -9.72 14.63
CA VAL A 138 0.10 -10.39 15.82
C VAL A 138 0.39 -9.37 16.92
N ILE A 139 1.05 -8.24 16.60
CA ILE A 139 1.34 -7.17 17.57
C ILE A 139 0.05 -6.59 18.15
N ALA A 140 -0.99 -6.40 17.32
CA ALA A 140 -2.29 -5.91 17.73
C ALA A 140 -3.08 -6.91 18.60
N GLY A 141 -2.70 -8.20 18.60
CA GLY A 141 -3.40 -9.28 19.33
C GLY A 141 -4.64 -9.79 18.60
N ASN A 142 -4.66 -9.69 17.29
CA ASN A 142 -5.73 -10.22 16.44
C ASN A 142 -5.55 -11.71 16.16
N THR A 143 -6.65 -12.40 15.90
CA THR A 143 -6.66 -13.80 15.42
C THR A 143 -6.55 -13.80 13.90
N ILE A 144 -5.54 -14.49 13.35
CA ILE A 144 -5.33 -14.55 11.92
C ILE A 144 -5.83 -15.90 11.39
N ILE A 145 -6.66 -15.85 10.36
CA ILE A 145 -7.05 -17.01 9.55
C ILE A 145 -6.37 -16.86 8.19
N HIS A 146 -5.53 -17.84 7.86
CA HIS A 146 -4.82 -17.87 6.59
C HIS A 146 -5.68 -18.51 5.51
N ILE A 147 -5.87 -17.80 4.39
CA ILE A 147 -6.60 -18.30 3.22
C ILE A 147 -5.58 -18.75 2.17
N PRO A 148 -5.52 -20.04 1.82
CA PRO A 148 -4.59 -20.51 0.81
C PRO A 148 -4.87 -19.85 -0.56
N ALA A 149 -3.82 -19.25 -1.13
CA ALA A 149 -3.82 -18.70 -2.48
C ALA A 149 -2.70 -19.41 -3.27
N GLY A 150 -3.04 -20.48 -3.98
CA GLY A 150 -2.10 -21.34 -4.67
C GLY A 150 -2.37 -21.44 -6.17
N GLU A 151 -1.62 -22.30 -6.85
CA GLU A 151 -1.79 -22.51 -8.30
C GLU A 151 -3.18 -23.05 -8.65
N GLU A 152 -3.79 -23.82 -7.74
CA GLU A 152 -5.12 -24.41 -7.91
C GLU A 152 -6.26 -23.38 -8.03
N ASN A 153 -6.08 -22.18 -7.46
CA ASN A 153 -7.04 -21.08 -7.55
C ASN A 153 -6.44 -19.84 -8.25
N GLY A 154 -5.32 -20.01 -8.99
CA GLY A 154 -4.64 -18.93 -9.69
C GLY A 154 -4.12 -17.82 -8.76
N PHE A 155 -3.89 -18.13 -7.49
CA PHE A 155 -3.54 -17.20 -6.41
C PHE A 155 -4.61 -16.13 -6.12
N VAL A 156 -5.86 -16.39 -6.53
CA VAL A 156 -7.03 -15.52 -6.34
C VAL A 156 -8.14 -16.34 -5.66
N PRO A 157 -8.08 -16.50 -4.33
CA PRO A 157 -9.09 -17.27 -3.60
C PRO A 157 -10.43 -16.55 -3.57
N VAL A 158 -11.49 -17.33 -3.47
CA VAL A 158 -12.86 -16.84 -3.26
C VAL A 158 -13.19 -16.84 -1.76
N PRO A 159 -14.12 -15.98 -1.29
CA PRO A 159 -14.53 -15.97 0.10
C PRO A 159 -15.28 -17.26 0.48
N ASP A 160 -14.99 -17.77 1.66
CA ASP A 160 -15.74 -18.87 2.28
C ASP A 160 -16.85 -18.27 3.16
N PRO A 161 -18.13 -18.53 2.84
CA PRO A 161 -19.27 -17.97 3.57
C PRO A 161 -19.41 -18.48 5.01
N ASP A 162 -18.74 -19.57 5.35
CA ASP A 162 -18.77 -20.18 6.70
C ASP A 162 -17.71 -19.60 7.64
N ILE A 163 -16.77 -18.82 7.12
CA ILE A 163 -15.75 -18.14 7.92
C ILE A 163 -16.22 -16.72 8.22
N ALA A 164 -16.37 -16.37 9.50
CA ALA A 164 -16.64 -15.00 9.92
C ALA A 164 -15.33 -14.21 10.07
N ALA A 165 -15.28 -12.98 9.53
CA ALA A 165 -14.13 -12.09 9.65
C ALA A 165 -14.56 -10.66 10.01
N ASP A 166 -13.67 -9.95 10.71
CA ASP A 166 -13.79 -8.50 10.94
C ASP A 166 -13.00 -7.70 9.89
N VAL A 167 -11.82 -8.21 9.50
CA VAL A 167 -10.89 -7.52 8.58
C VAL A 167 -10.37 -8.51 7.54
N ILE A 168 -10.25 -8.06 6.31
CA ILE A 168 -9.81 -8.86 5.17
C ILE A 168 -8.70 -8.10 4.45
N TYR A 169 -7.52 -8.71 4.30
CA TYR A 169 -6.44 -8.13 3.49
C TYR A 169 -6.51 -8.66 2.06
N ILE A 170 -6.59 -7.74 1.10
CA ILE A 170 -6.49 -8.03 -0.34
C ILE A 170 -5.40 -7.14 -0.93
N CYS A 171 -4.41 -7.73 -1.59
CA CYS A 171 -3.37 -7.01 -2.33
C CYS A 171 -3.51 -7.33 -3.82
N SER A 172 -3.73 -6.30 -4.65
CA SER A 172 -3.87 -6.48 -6.10
C SER A 172 -3.21 -5.33 -6.87
N PRO A 173 -2.18 -5.63 -7.67
CA PRO A 173 -1.44 -6.91 -7.81
C PRO A 173 -0.80 -7.38 -6.51
N ASN A 174 -0.81 -8.69 -6.26
CA ASN A 174 -0.37 -9.26 -4.99
C ASN A 174 1.17 -9.30 -4.86
N ASN A 175 1.65 -9.00 -3.68
CA ASN A 175 3.02 -9.30 -3.27
C ASN A 175 3.01 -10.56 -2.37
N PRO A 176 3.64 -11.71 -2.80
CA PRO A 176 4.70 -11.79 -3.80
C PRO A 176 4.29 -12.37 -5.18
N THR A 177 3.05 -12.81 -5.39
CA THR A 177 2.67 -13.64 -6.54
C THR A 177 2.53 -12.87 -7.86
N GLY A 178 2.20 -11.58 -7.77
CA GLY A 178 1.83 -10.75 -8.91
C GLY A 178 0.43 -11.04 -9.45
N ALA A 179 -0.34 -11.91 -8.80
CA ALA A 179 -1.73 -12.18 -9.18
C ALA A 179 -2.58 -10.92 -9.00
N VAL A 180 -3.56 -10.76 -9.88
CA VAL A 180 -4.52 -9.65 -9.85
C VAL A 180 -5.93 -10.20 -9.66
N PHE A 181 -6.73 -9.49 -8.92
CA PHE A 181 -8.15 -9.76 -8.78
C PHE A 181 -8.89 -9.07 -9.91
N ASP A 182 -9.63 -9.82 -10.68
CA ASP A 182 -10.55 -9.25 -11.67
C ASP A 182 -11.80 -8.68 -10.98
N ARG A 183 -12.69 -8.12 -11.79
CA ARG A 183 -13.91 -7.44 -11.32
C ARG A 183 -14.86 -8.39 -10.61
N GLU A 184 -14.99 -9.64 -11.09
CA GLU A 184 -15.87 -10.66 -10.52
C GLU A 184 -15.33 -11.14 -9.15
N ALA A 185 -14.03 -11.42 -9.07
CA ALA A 185 -13.40 -11.82 -7.82
C ALA A 185 -13.47 -10.72 -6.74
N LEU A 186 -13.21 -9.45 -7.11
CA LEU A 186 -13.36 -8.34 -6.17
C LEU A 186 -14.82 -8.14 -5.74
N GLN A 187 -15.79 -8.29 -6.64
CA GLN A 187 -17.21 -8.19 -6.29
C GLN A 187 -17.61 -9.26 -5.26
N ALA A 188 -17.15 -10.50 -5.43
CA ALA A 188 -17.42 -11.57 -4.47
C ALA A 188 -16.90 -11.23 -3.07
N TRP A 189 -15.72 -10.64 -2.96
CA TRP A 189 -15.17 -10.20 -1.68
C TRP A 189 -15.89 -8.97 -1.10
N VAL A 190 -16.33 -8.04 -1.92
CA VAL A 190 -17.15 -6.88 -1.50
C VAL A 190 -18.51 -7.35 -0.97
N ASP A 191 -19.17 -8.26 -1.67
CA ASP A 191 -20.46 -8.85 -1.26
C ASP A 191 -20.30 -9.59 0.09
N TYR A 192 -19.25 -10.39 0.21
CA TYR A 192 -18.92 -11.10 1.44
C TYR A 192 -18.66 -10.11 2.60
N ALA A 193 -17.83 -9.08 2.39
CA ALA A 193 -17.50 -8.11 3.42
C ALA A 193 -18.74 -7.33 3.90
N ASN A 194 -19.59 -6.92 2.98
CA ASN A 194 -20.86 -6.26 3.33
C ASN A 194 -21.79 -7.20 4.11
N LYS A 195 -21.92 -8.48 3.69
CA LYS A 195 -22.73 -9.49 4.39
C LYS A 195 -22.23 -9.76 5.82
N MET A 196 -20.89 -9.86 6.00
CA MET A 196 -20.25 -10.14 7.28
C MET A 196 -20.06 -8.89 8.15
N ASN A 197 -20.38 -7.70 7.62
CA ASN A 197 -20.06 -6.41 8.26
C ASN A 197 -18.55 -6.24 8.49
N ALA A 198 -17.72 -6.87 7.66
CA ALA A 198 -16.27 -6.83 7.69
C ALA A 198 -15.71 -5.59 6.95
N ILE A 199 -14.41 -5.32 7.13
CA ILE A 199 -13.67 -4.29 6.40
C ILE A 199 -12.61 -4.94 5.52
N ILE A 200 -12.60 -4.58 4.24
CA ILE A 200 -11.50 -4.90 3.34
C ILE A 200 -10.43 -3.81 3.48
N LEU A 201 -9.19 -4.21 3.78
CA LEU A 201 -7.99 -3.42 3.61
C LEU A 201 -7.37 -3.78 2.25
N PHE A 202 -7.60 -2.93 1.27
CA PHE A 202 -7.15 -3.14 -0.09
C PHE A 202 -5.80 -2.47 -0.33
N ASP A 203 -4.74 -3.26 -0.47
CA ASP A 203 -3.40 -2.77 -0.76
C ASP A 203 -3.19 -2.65 -2.27
N ALA A 204 -3.17 -1.40 -2.75
CA ALA A 204 -2.98 -1.02 -4.14
C ALA A 204 -1.54 -0.56 -4.46
N ALA A 205 -0.54 -1.02 -3.69
CA ALA A 205 0.84 -0.56 -3.84
C ALA A 205 1.45 -0.81 -5.22
N TYR A 206 0.88 -1.74 -6.00
CA TYR A 206 1.35 -2.12 -7.32
C TYR A 206 0.34 -1.81 -8.45
N GLU A 207 -0.71 -1.04 -8.20
CA GLU A 207 -1.79 -0.74 -9.16
C GLU A 207 -1.27 -0.20 -10.49
N ALA A 208 -0.21 0.60 -10.45
CA ALA A 208 0.39 1.21 -11.64
C ALA A 208 1.03 0.20 -12.63
N PHE A 209 1.19 -1.06 -12.21
CA PHE A 209 1.71 -2.15 -13.06
C PHE A 209 0.61 -2.90 -13.82
N ILE A 210 -0.67 -2.62 -13.56
CA ILE A 210 -1.80 -3.14 -14.32
C ILE A 210 -1.82 -2.45 -15.68
N GLU A 211 -1.92 -3.23 -16.77
CA GLU A 211 -2.00 -2.72 -18.16
C GLU A 211 -3.32 -3.06 -18.82
N GLU A 212 -4.00 -4.06 -18.29
CA GLU A 212 -5.25 -4.57 -18.82
C GLU A 212 -6.40 -3.63 -18.41
N ASP A 213 -7.18 -3.14 -19.38
CA ASP A 213 -8.25 -2.15 -19.16
C ASP A 213 -9.44 -2.72 -18.34
N ASP A 214 -9.62 -4.04 -18.32
CA ASP A 214 -10.69 -4.74 -17.61
C ASP A 214 -10.35 -5.10 -16.17
N ILE A 215 -9.08 -5.00 -15.78
CA ILE A 215 -8.63 -5.23 -14.40
C ILE A 215 -8.77 -3.94 -13.58
N PRO A 216 -9.49 -3.98 -12.44
CA PRO A 216 -9.62 -2.81 -11.57
C PRO A 216 -8.29 -2.36 -10.97
N HIS A 217 -8.00 -1.07 -11.01
CA HIS A 217 -6.87 -0.44 -10.33
C HIS A 217 -7.19 -0.04 -8.89
N SER A 218 -8.48 0.08 -8.59
CA SER A 218 -9.00 0.47 -7.29
C SER A 218 -10.17 -0.41 -6.90
N ILE A 219 -10.26 -0.76 -5.62
CA ILE A 219 -11.43 -1.45 -5.08
C ILE A 219 -12.71 -0.63 -5.27
N PHE A 220 -12.60 0.70 -5.34
CA PHE A 220 -13.75 1.60 -5.52
C PHE A 220 -14.32 1.63 -6.94
N GLU A 221 -13.71 0.90 -7.88
CA GLU A 221 -14.35 0.59 -9.17
C GLU A 221 -15.42 -0.50 -9.05
N ILE A 222 -15.49 -1.17 -7.89
CA ILE A 222 -16.46 -2.21 -7.60
C ILE A 222 -17.67 -1.59 -6.89
N PRO A 223 -18.91 -1.90 -7.35
CA PRO A 223 -20.12 -1.45 -6.66
C PRO A 223 -20.11 -1.82 -5.18
N GLU A 224 -20.62 -0.92 -4.33
CA GLU A 224 -20.77 -1.09 -2.89
C GLU A 224 -19.46 -1.22 -2.09
N ALA A 225 -18.28 -1.16 -2.73
CA ALA A 225 -17.01 -1.19 -2.01
C ALA A 225 -16.85 -0.02 -1.02
N ARG A 226 -17.46 1.13 -1.30
CA ARG A 226 -17.40 2.33 -0.44
C ARG A 226 -17.99 2.10 0.96
N THR A 227 -18.81 1.07 1.14
CA THR A 227 -19.43 0.72 2.44
C THR A 227 -18.65 -0.33 3.22
N CYS A 228 -17.59 -0.92 2.64
CA CYS A 228 -16.84 -1.98 3.29
C CYS A 228 -15.32 -1.95 3.05
N ALA A 229 -14.78 -0.99 2.30
CA ALA A 229 -13.35 -1.01 1.97
C ALA A 229 -12.62 0.28 2.37
N ILE A 230 -11.34 0.10 2.73
CA ILE A 230 -10.31 1.12 2.87
C ILE A 230 -9.21 0.75 1.87
N GLU A 231 -8.77 1.70 1.04
CA GLU A 231 -7.70 1.48 0.08
C GLU A 231 -6.41 2.15 0.54
N ILE A 232 -5.31 1.42 0.47
CA ILE A 232 -3.98 1.87 0.88
C ILE A 232 -3.08 1.89 -0.35
N CYS A 233 -2.54 3.05 -0.68
CA CYS A 233 -1.74 3.29 -1.88
C CYS A 233 -0.31 3.70 -1.54
N SER A 234 0.63 3.32 -2.38
CA SER A 234 2.05 3.63 -2.20
C SER A 234 2.65 4.25 -3.45
N LEU A 235 3.36 5.35 -3.29
CA LEU A 235 4.19 5.91 -4.36
C LEU A 235 5.58 5.26 -4.42
N SER A 236 5.91 4.37 -3.46
CA SER A 236 7.20 3.69 -3.41
C SER A 236 7.50 2.91 -4.68
N LYS A 237 6.53 2.13 -5.17
CA LYS A 237 6.72 1.26 -6.35
C LYS A 237 6.31 1.95 -7.64
N THR A 238 5.27 2.79 -7.57
CA THR A 238 4.75 3.55 -8.72
C THR A 238 5.74 4.59 -9.21
N ALA A 239 6.33 5.38 -8.30
CA ALA A 239 7.10 6.59 -8.64
C ALA A 239 8.48 6.68 -7.94
N GLY A 240 8.97 5.58 -7.35
CA GLY A 240 10.31 5.53 -6.77
C GLY A 240 10.45 6.15 -5.37
N PHE A 241 9.36 6.37 -4.65
CA PHE A 241 9.38 7.00 -3.31
C PHE A 241 9.82 6.04 -2.19
N THR A 242 10.66 5.05 -2.48
CA THR A 242 11.14 4.09 -1.47
C THR A 242 12.01 4.74 -0.39
N GLY A 243 12.81 5.74 -0.74
CA GLY A 243 13.67 6.49 0.19
C GLY A 243 13.04 7.80 0.67
N THR A 244 12.18 8.44 -0.13
CA THR A 244 11.54 9.72 0.18
C THR A 244 10.26 9.58 0.98
N ARG A 245 9.62 8.42 0.95
CA ARG A 245 8.45 8.03 1.74
C ARG A 245 7.18 8.85 1.45
N CYS A 246 6.32 8.35 0.58
CA CYS A 246 4.98 8.89 0.37
C CYS A 246 4.01 7.79 -0.03
N GLY A 247 2.81 7.90 0.47
CA GLY A 247 1.65 7.10 0.12
C GLY A 247 0.38 7.86 0.47
N TYR A 248 -0.75 7.21 0.32
CA TYR A 248 -2.02 7.76 0.77
C TYR A 248 -3.02 6.63 1.03
N THR A 249 -4.01 6.94 1.86
CA THR A 249 -5.11 6.05 2.18
C THR A 249 -6.42 6.70 1.74
N VAL A 250 -7.34 5.92 1.21
CA VAL A 250 -8.69 6.38 0.85
C VAL A 250 -9.70 5.71 1.79
N ILE A 251 -10.44 6.53 2.53
CA ILE A 251 -11.51 6.09 3.44
C ILE A 251 -12.79 6.83 3.09
N PRO A 252 -13.78 6.15 2.50
CA PRO A 252 -15.03 6.78 2.11
C PRO A 252 -15.81 7.34 3.30
N LYS A 253 -16.54 8.43 3.07
CA LYS A 253 -17.41 9.04 4.08
C LYS A 253 -18.61 8.14 4.45
N GLU A 254 -19.00 7.26 3.55
CA GLU A 254 -20.07 6.29 3.74
C GLU A 254 -19.68 5.08 4.58
N LEU A 255 -18.38 4.94 4.92
CA LEU A 255 -17.87 3.79 5.67
C LEU A 255 -18.14 3.97 7.17
N PHE A 256 -19.15 3.27 7.66
CA PHE A 256 -19.55 3.27 9.07
C PHE A 256 -19.45 1.86 9.68
N ARG A 257 -19.04 1.79 10.97
CA ARG A 257 -19.12 0.58 11.79
C ARG A 257 -19.58 0.96 13.20
N GLY A 258 -20.54 0.21 13.74
CA GLY A 258 -21.08 0.50 15.08
C GLY A 258 -21.64 1.92 15.25
N GLY A 259 -22.16 2.52 14.19
CA GLY A 259 -22.66 3.89 14.19
C GLY A 259 -21.59 4.99 14.10
N MET A 260 -20.31 4.63 14.01
CA MET A 260 -19.19 5.57 13.90
C MET A 260 -18.63 5.61 12.46
N SER A 261 -18.33 6.81 11.97
CA SER A 261 -17.65 7.00 10.68
C SER A 261 -16.17 6.67 10.82
N LEU A 262 -15.69 5.68 10.05
CA LEU A 262 -14.25 5.34 10.03
C LEU A 262 -13.41 6.48 9.42
N ASN A 263 -13.96 7.24 8.48
CA ASN A 263 -13.31 8.44 7.94
C ASN A 263 -13.04 9.48 9.06
N GLN A 264 -14.05 9.82 9.86
CA GLN A 264 -13.87 10.77 10.97
C GLN A 264 -12.95 10.22 12.08
N MET A 265 -13.02 8.93 12.37
CA MET A 265 -12.09 8.28 13.29
C MET A 265 -10.65 8.40 12.77
N TRP A 266 -10.43 8.22 11.46
CA TRP A 266 -9.11 8.37 10.86
C TRP A 266 -8.59 9.80 10.89
N VAL A 267 -9.44 10.79 10.60
CA VAL A 267 -9.10 12.21 10.83
C VAL A 267 -8.62 12.42 12.26
N ARG A 268 -9.35 11.89 13.25
CA ARG A 268 -8.96 12.02 14.66
C ARG A 268 -7.67 11.29 15.00
N ASN A 269 -7.44 10.12 14.41
CA ASN A 269 -6.18 9.38 14.56
C ASN A 269 -5.01 10.21 14.03
N ARG A 270 -5.11 10.73 12.79
CA ARG A 270 -4.04 11.53 12.17
C ARG A 270 -3.75 12.80 12.97
N THR A 271 -4.74 13.56 13.34
CA THR A 271 -4.57 14.77 14.18
C THR A 271 -4.00 14.49 15.58
N THR A 272 -4.00 13.24 16.01
CA THR A 272 -3.47 12.84 17.33
C THR A 272 -2.04 12.30 17.22
N LYS A 273 -1.74 11.54 16.16
CA LYS A 273 -0.51 10.73 16.06
C LYS A 273 0.55 11.31 15.13
N THR A 274 0.20 12.24 14.25
CA THR A 274 1.15 12.81 13.29
C THR A 274 1.00 14.33 13.18
N ASN A 275 2.06 14.98 12.74
CA ASN A 275 2.07 16.40 12.36
C ASN A 275 2.08 16.58 10.83
N GLY A 276 1.57 15.59 10.10
CA GLY A 276 1.54 15.57 8.64
C GLY A 276 2.85 15.11 8.00
N VAL A 277 2.78 14.82 6.71
CA VAL A 277 3.93 14.47 5.88
C VAL A 277 4.69 15.74 5.49
N SER A 278 6.00 15.66 5.36
CA SER A 278 6.86 16.76 4.96
C SER A 278 6.32 17.52 3.74
N TYR A 279 6.34 18.87 3.80
CA TYR A 279 6.00 19.75 2.70
C TYR A 279 6.74 19.39 1.40
N LEU A 280 8.07 19.20 1.50
CA LEU A 280 8.90 18.87 0.35
C LEU A 280 8.41 17.59 -0.34
N ILE A 281 8.11 16.58 0.46
CA ILE A 281 7.68 15.28 -0.07
C ILE A 281 6.30 15.37 -0.72
N GLN A 282 5.37 16.09 -0.12
CA GLN A 282 4.04 16.29 -0.70
C GLN A 282 4.08 17.09 -2.01
N LYS A 283 4.93 18.13 -2.09
CA LYS A 283 5.18 18.87 -3.34
C LYS A 283 5.79 17.98 -4.42
N GLY A 284 6.81 17.19 -4.09
CA GLY A 284 7.35 16.20 -5.01
C GLY A 284 6.30 15.20 -5.47
N ALA A 285 5.47 14.70 -4.55
CA ALA A 285 4.40 13.76 -4.85
C ALA A 285 3.31 14.34 -5.77
N SER A 286 3.04 15.65 -5.73
CA SER A 286 2.06 16.28 -6.64
C SER A 286 2.43 16.10 -8.11
N ALA A 287 3.73 16.07 -8.44
CA ALA A 287 4.21 15.84 -9.80
C ALA A 287 3.83 14.45 -10.34
N VAL A 288 3.67 13.44 -9.46
CA VAL A 288 3.29 12.07 -9.85
C VAL A 288 1.97 12.06 -10.62
N PHE A 289 1.05 12.96 -10.30
CA PHE A 289 -0.31 12.99 -10.86
C PHE A 289 -0.46 13.98 -12.03
N THR A 290 0.60 14.70 -12.41
CA THR A 290 0.63 15.54 -13.62
C THR A 290 0.74 14.69 -14.88
N GLU A 291 0.38 15.23 -16.05
CA GLU A 291 0.53 14.52 -17.34
C GLU A 291 1.99 14.12 -17.61
N GLU A 292 2.93 15.05 -17.36
CA GLU A 292 4.35 14.80 -17.55
C GLU A 292 4.90 13.76 -16.56
N GLY A 293 4.56 13.88 -15.28
CA GLY A 293 4.93 12.88 -14.27
C GLY A 293 4.39 11.49 -14.61
N GLN A 294 3.13 11.39 -14.98
CA GLN A 294 2.51 10.13 -15.43
C GLN A 294 3.18 9.54 -16.66
N ARG A 295 3.61 10.38 -17.63
CA ARG A 295 4.34 9.92 -18.80
C ARG A 295 5.70 9.32 -18.41
N GLN A 296 6.49 10.04 -17.62
CA GLN A 296 7.82 9.60 -17.17
C GLN A 296 7.74 8.34 -16.29
N ILE A 297 6.74 8.24 -15.40
CA ILE A 297 6.50 7.06 -14.58
C ILE A 297 6.16 5.84 -15.44
N ARG A 298 5.28 5.98 -16.44
CA ARG A 298 4.95 4.87 -17.35
C ARG A 298 6.20 4.37 -18.09
N GLU A 299 7.08 5.27 -18.53
CA GLU A 299 8.35 4.89 -19.18
C GLU A 299 9.24 4.06 -18.23
N GLY A 300 9.34 4.45 -16.96
CA GLY A 300 10.05 3.69 -15.94
C GLY A 300 9.43 2.31 -15.67
N ILE A 301 8.11 2.23 -15.57
CA ILE A 301 7.37 0.97 -15.38
C ILE A 301 7.62 0.01 -16.55
N GLN A 302 7.65 0.51 -17.80
CA GLN A 302 7.93 -0.31 -18.97
C GLN A 302 9.33 -0.96 -18.93
N ILE A 303 10.33 -0.29 -18.35
CA ILE A 303 11.66 -0.86 -18.14
C ILE A 303 11.58 -2.07 -17.19
N TYR A 304 10.89 -1.93 -16.05
CA TYR A 304 10.71 -3.03 -15.09
C TYR A 304 9.96 -4.20 -15.71
N LYS A 305 8.88 -3.95 -16.46
CA LYS A 305 8.11 -4.99 -17.15
C LYS A 305 8.92 -5.72 -18.20
N LYS A 306 9.71 -5.01 -18.98
CA LYS A 306 10.64 -5.61 -19.94
C LYS A 306 11.64 -6.54 -19.26
N ASN A 307 12.22 -6.10 -18.14
CA ASN A 307 13.16 -6.91 -17.36
C ASN A 307 12.49 -8.16 -16.78
N GLY A 308 11.25 -8.03 -16.27
CA GLY A 308 10.46 -9.16 -15.80
C GLY A 308 10.17 -10.21 -16.87
N LYS A 309 9.88 -9.78 -18.11
CA LYS A 309 9.69 -10.70 -19.26
C LYS A 309 10.98 -11.45 -19.58
N ILE A 310 12.14 -10.80 -19.57
CA ILE A 310 13.46 -11.42 -19.80
C ILE A 310 13.74 -12.45 -18.69
N GLY A 311 13.49 -12.13 -17.44
CA GLY A 311 13.68 -13.03 -16.31
C GLY A 311 12.84 -14.30 -16.43
N ARG A 312 11.56 -14.18 -16.80
CA ARG A 312 10.65 -15.32 -17.02
C ARG A 312 11.10 -16.22 -18.19
N ALA A 313 11.57 -15.64 -19.31
CA ALA A 313 12.09 -16.40 -20.43
C ALA A 313 13.31 -17.21 -20.03
N SER A 314 14.28 -16.59 -19.34
CA SER A 314 15.50 -17.28 -18.87
C SER A 314 15.20 -18.43 -17.85
N CYS A 315 14.16 -18.30 -17.04
CA CYS A 315 13.74 -19.36 -16.13
C CYS A 315 13.09 -20.52 -16.88
N ARG A 316 12.31 -20.28 -17.92
CA ARG A 316 11.67 -21.32 -18.73
C ARG A 316 12.66 -22.14 -19.56
N GLU A 317 13.72 -21.51 -20.07
CA GLU A 317 14.75 -22.19 -20.88
C GLU A 317 15.66 -23.11 -20.04
N ARG A 318 15.69 -22.96 -18.71
CA ARG A 318 16.52 -23.78 -17.80
C ARG A 318 15.79 -25.00 -17.20
N VAL A 319 14.52 -25.17 -17.49
CA VAL A 319 13.70 -26.31 -17.09
C VAL A 319 13.49 -27.24 -18.27
#